data_fe119d50af067d1570ef597af5a154cd
#
_entry.id   fe119d50af067d1570ef597af5a154cd
#
_cell.length_a   1.000
_cell.length_b   1.000
_cell.length_c   1.000
_cell.angle_alpha   90.00
_cell.angle_beta   90.00
_cell.angle_gamma   90.00
#
_symmetry.space_group_name_H-M   'P 1'
#
loop_
_entity.id
_entity.type
_entity.pdbx_description
1 polymer ?
#
loop_
_entity_poly.entity_id
_entity_poly.type
_entity_poly.pdbx_seq_one_letter_code
_entity_poly.pdbx_strand_id
1 'polypeptide(L)'
;MRKKNYKGRCEKQSLEKFTTICKTYDPIQSAYANILVKNKDVAEVRCNVPLDGDECGEYMTDFVCKKTDGDLMVRECISTKLLEKPLSMKLLDMSRTYWLRHSVSDWGIVVDAAEE
;
A
#
# COMPACT_ATOMS: atom_id res chain seq x y z
N MET A 1 -11.69 -6.56 -11.26
CA MET A 1 -11.41 -5.12 -11.32
C MET A 1 -10.16 -4.81 -10.54
N ARG A 2 -9.27 -4.08 -11.13
CA ARG A 2 -7.99 -3.75 -10.49
C ARG A 2 -7.70 -2.27 -10.57
N LYS A 3 -7.09 -1.77 -9.53
CA LYS A 3 -6.64 -0.40 -9.47
C LYS A 3 -5.31 -0.21 -10.20
N LYS A 4 -4.45 -1.22 -10.17
CA LYS A 4 -3.10 -1.16 -10.71
C LYS A 4 -2.82 -2.27 -11.69
N ASN A 5 -1.85 -2.05 -12.56
CA ASN A 5 -1.42 -3.04 -13.52
C ASN A 5 -0.33 -3.93 -12.91
N TYR A 6 -0.76 -4.98 -12.21
CA TYR A 6 0.16 -5.90 -11.58
C TYR A 6 0.85 -6.86 -12.55
N LYS A 7 0.43 -6.84 -13.82
CA LYS A 7 1.07 -7.62 -14.87
C LYS A 7 2.11 -6.81 -15.62
N GLY A 8 2.18 -5.52 -15.33
CA GLY A 8 3.13 -4.65 -15.97
C GLY A 8 4.52 -4.74 -15.35
N ARG A 9 5.36 -3.83 -15.79
CA ARG A 9 6.73 -3.74 -15.32
C ARG A 9 6.75 -3.37 -13.83
N CYS A 10 7.62 -4.03 -13.07
CA CYS A 10 7.84 -3.68 -11.67
C CYS A 10 9.32 -3.58 -11.39
N GLU A 11 9.67 -2.81 -10.37
CA GLU A 11 11.01 -2.78 -9.82
C GLU A 11 11.06 -3.75 -8.64
N LYS A 12 12.19 -4.44 -8.51
CA LYS A 12 12.39 -5.37 -7.41
C LYS A 12 13.55 -4.87 -6.56
N GLN A 13 13.31 -4.75 -5.26
CA GLN A 13 14.32 -4.30 -4.31
C GLN A 13 14.34 -5.22 -3.10
N SER A 14 15.55 -5.54 -2.63
CA SER A 14 15.72 -6.26 -1.38
C SER A 14 16.02 -5.21 -0.32
N LEU A 15 15.03 -4.87 0.48
CA LEU A 15 15.12 -3.80 1.46
C LEU A 15 15.03 -4.34 2.87
N GLU A 16 15.69 -3.67 3.80
CA GLU A 16 15.57 -3.97 5.22
C GLU A 16 14.13 -3.83 5.65
N LYS A 17 13.73 -4.59 6.67
CA LYS A 17 12.38 -4.63 7.24
C LYS A 17 11.35 -5.32 6.36
N PHE A 18 11.61 -5.51 5.08
CA PHE A 18 10.68 -6.22 4.19
C PHE A 18 10.86 -7.73 4.36
N THR A 19 9.75 -8.44 4.53
CA THR A 19 9.76 -9.88 4.72
C THR A 19 10.05 -10.64 3.43
N THR A 20 9.82 -10.00 2.29
CA THR A 20 10.09 -10.57 0.98
C THR A 20 10.68 -9.48 0.09
N ILE A 21 11.05 -9.85 -1.13
CA ILE A 21 11.52 -8.85 -2.10
C ILE A 21 10.40 -7.86 -2.36
N CYS A 22 10.72 -6.59 -2.26
CA CYS A 22 9.75 -5.51 -2.51
C CYS A 22 9.57 -5.32 -4.01
N LYS A 23 8.35 -5.53 -4.48
CA LYS A 23 8.00 -5.28 -5.87
C LYS A 23 7.16 -4.03 -5.94
N THR A 24 7.60 -3.04 -6.68
CA THR A 24 6.88 -1.78 -6.82
C THR A 24 6.49 -1.56 -8.28
N TYR A 25 5.27 -1.09 -8.48
CA TYR A 25 4.66 -0.98 -9.80
C TYR A 25 4.51 0.45 -10.29
N ASP A 26 4.79 1.42 -9.44
CA ASP A 26 4.79 2.83 -9.83
C ASP A 26 5.80 3.60 -8.97
N PRO A 27 6.17 4.84 -9.40
CA PRO A 27 7.18 5.64 -8.68
C PRO A 27 6.78 6.02 -7.26
N ILE A 28 5.48 6.18 -7.00
CA ILE A 28 5.00 6.56 -5.68
C ILE A 28 5.25 5.41 -4.71
N GLN A 29 4.90 4.20 -5.11
CA GLN A 29 5.12 3.02 -4.30
C GLN A 29 6.61 2.82 -4.03
N SER A 30 7.45 2.96 -5.06
CA SER A 30 8.89 2.80 -4.94
C SER A 30 9.49 3.82 -3.96
N ALA A 31 9.09 5.08 -4.07
CA ALA A 31 9.59 6.14 -3.19
C ALA A 31 9.16 5.88 -1.74
N TYR A 32 7.92 5.49 -1.54
CA TYR A 32 7.42 5.27 -0.19
C TYR A 32 8.06 4.05 0.48
N ALA A 33 8.41 3.02 -0.30
CA ALA A 33 9.13 1.86 0.23
C ALA A 33 10.43 2.30 0.92
N ASN A 34 11.15 3.22 0.30
CA ASN A 34 12.40 3.74 0.87
C ASN A 34 12.16 4.60 2.10
N ILE A 35 11.04 5.32 2.16
CA ILE A 35 10.67 6.08 3.34
C ILE A 35 10.39 5.14 4.50
N LEU A 36 9.68 4.04 4.26
CA LEU A 36 9.37 3.06 5.29
C LEU A 36 10.62 2.42 5.90
N VAL A 37 11.62 2.15 5.08
CA VAL A 37 12.89 1.59 5.57
C VAL A 37 13.53 2.52 6.61
N LYS A 38 13.41 3.81 6.42
CA LYS A 38 14.02 4.82 7.30
C LYS A 38 13.15 5.20 8.49
N ASN A 39 11.90 4.74 8.52
CA ASN A 39 10.97 5.11 9.59
C ASN A 39 11.26 4.27 10.84
N LYS A 40 11.66 4.93 11.92
CA LYS A 40 12.06 4.26 13.17
C LYS A 40 10.89 3.53 13.85
N ASP A 41 9.66 3.94 13.58
CA ASP A 41 8.48 3.35 14.19
C ASP A 41 8.00 2.11 13.46
N VAL A 42 8.60 1.77 12.33
CA VAL A 42 8.23 0.61 11.52
C VAL A 42 9.24 -0.51 11.73
N ALA A 43 8.74 -1.68 12.15
CA ALA A 43 9.59 -2.86 12.40
C ALA A 43 9.62 -3.82 11.20
N GLU A 44 8.46 -4.03 10.55
CA GLU A 44 8.35 -4.93 9.41
C GLU A 44 7.45 -4.32 8.36
N VAL A 45 7.70 -4.64 7.09
CA VAL A 45 6.88 -4.19 5.97
C VAL A 45 6.55 -5.35 5.06
N ARG A 46 5.30 -5.41 4.63
CA ARG A 46 4.84 -6.31 3.55
C ARG A 46 4.28 -5.45 2.45
N CYS A 47 4.63 -5.76 1.21
CA CYS A 47 4.09 -5.03 0.06
C CYS A 47 3.17 -5.93 -0.76
N ASN A 48 2.21 -5.31 -1.42
CA ASN A 48 1.28 -5.99 -2.34
C ASN A 48 0.55 -7.14 -1.67
N VAL A 49 -0.14 -6.85 -0.58
CA VAL A 49 -0.84 -7.83 0.23
C VAL A 49 -2.24 -8.06 -0.32
N PRO A 50 -2.55 -9.29 -0.80
CA PRO A 50 -3.90 -9.56 -1.30
C PRO A 50 -4.93 -9.50 -0.18
N LEU A 51 -6.11 -8.98 -0.50
CA LEU A 51 -7.22 -8.93 0.44
C LEU A 51 -8.13 -10.13 0.25
N ASP A 52 -8.56 -10.73 1.35
CA ASP A 52 -9.46 -11.87 1.33
C ASP A 52 -10.90 -11.39 1.15
N GLY A 53 -11.69 -12.16 0.40
CA GLY A 53 -13.11 -11.88 0.23
C GLY A 53 -13.47 -11.68 -1.22
N ASP A 54 -14.69 -12.10 -1.58
CA ASP A 54 -15.14 -12.06 -2.96
C ASP A 54 -15.26 -10.64 -3.50
N GLU A 55 -15.66 -9.70 -2.64
CA GLU A 55 -15.81 -8.31 -3.06
C GLU A 55 -14.49 -7.61 -3.33
N CYS A 56 -13.39 -8.16 -2.85
CA CYS A 56 -12.06 -7.55 -3.05
C CYS A 56 -11.42 -7.92 -4.37
N GLY A 57 -11.82 -9.06 -4.95
CA GLY A 57 -11.30 -9.50 -6.24
C GLY A 57 -9.79 -9.66 -6.22
N GLU A 58 -9.13 -9.06 -7.20
CA GLU A 58 -7.67 -9.13 -7.34
C GLU A 58 -6.94 -7.98 -6.67
N TYR A 59 -7.64 -7.19 -5.86
CA TYR A 59 -7.05 -6.02 -5.23
C TYR A 59 -5.96 -6.42 -4.25
N MET A 60 -4.86 -5.68 -4.27
CA MET A 60 -3.77 -5.84 -3.31
C MET A 60 -3.48 -4.50 -2.64
N THR A 61 -3.34 -4.52 -1.32
CA THR A 61 -2.92 -3.35 -0.55
C THR A 61 -1.43 -3.11 -0.79
N ASP A 62 -1.04 -1.86 -0.99
CA ASP A 62 0.34 -1.53 -1.31
C ASP A 62 1.30 -1.87 -0.18
N PHE A 63 1.02 -1.42 1.04
CA PHE A 63 1.92 -1.66 2.18
C PHE A 63 1.13 -1.96 3.45
N VAL A 64 1.53 -3.03 4.12
CA VAL A 64 1.08 -3.35 5.47
C VAL A 64 2.32 -3.38 6.35
N CYS A 65 2.35 -2.53 7.35
CA CYS A 65 3.52 -2.37 8.22
C CYS A 65 3.17 -2.78 9.64
N LYS A 66 4.13 -3.44 10.29
CA LYS A 66 4.04 -3.70 11.71
C LYS A 66 4.93 -2.66 12.41
N LYS A 67 4.34 -1.89 13.30
CA LYS A 67 5.07 -0.88 14.04
C LYS A 67 5.82 -1.51 15.21
N THR A 68 6.78 -0.78 15.76
CA THR A 68 7.58 -1.25 16.88
C THR A 68 6.75 -1.52 18.14
N ASP A 69 5.59 -0.88 18.25
CA ASP A 69 4.65 -1.13 19.37
C ASP A 69 3.72 -2.33 19.14
N GLY A 70 3.84 -2.97 17.96
CA GLY A 70 3.02 -4.12 17.62
C GLY A 70 1.77 -3.83 16.81
N ASP A 71 1.39 -2.56 16.70
CA ASP A 71 0.21 -2.18 15.92
C ASP A 71 0.50 -2.22 14.42
N LEU A 72 -0.55 -2.43 13.64
CA LEU A 72 -0.44 -2.44 12.19
C LEU A 72 -0.75 -1.07 11.60
N MET A 73 -0.09 -0.77 10.51
CA MET A 73 -0.28 0.47 9.74
C MET A 73 -0.42 0.10 8.28
N VAL A 74 -1.43 0.64 7.61
CA VAL A 74 -1.70 0.36 6.19
C VAL A 74 -1.60 1.65 5.39
N ARG A 75 -0.92 1.57 4.25
CA ARG A 75 -0.80 2.71 3.34
C ARG A 75 -1.07 2.27 1.91
N GLU A 76 -1.92 3.04 1.23
CA GLU A 76 -2.21 2.85 -0.19
C GLU A 76 -1.59 4.00 -0.96
N CYS A 77 -0.91 3.69 -2.06
CA CYS A 77 -0.22 4.68 -2.87
C CYS A 77 -1.00 4.95 -4.14
N ILE A 78 -1.25 6.21 -4.44
CA ILE A 78 -1.99 6.60 -5.63
C ILE A 78 -1.57 8.00 -6.07
N SER A 79 -1.53 8.23 -7.40
CA SER A 79 -1.25 9.58 -7.89
C SER A 79 -2.46 10.48 -7.70
N THR A 80 -2.23 11.77 -7.49
CA THR A 80 -3.30 12.74 -7.34
C THR A 80 -4.22 12.78 -8.56
N LYS A 81 -3.68 12.50 -9.73
CA LYS A 81 -4.49 12.44 -10.95
C LYS A 81 -5.59 11.39 -10.89
N LEU A 82 -5.34 10.29 -10.20
CA LEU A 82 -6.29 9.19 -10.12
C LEU A 82 -7.19 9.29 -8.90
N LEU A 83 -6.80 10.09 -7.92
CA LEU A 83 -7.49 10.13 -6.64
C LEU A 83 -8.96 10.53 -6.77
N GLU A 84 -9.28 11.43 -7.69
CA GLU A 84 -10.64 11.92 -7.89
C GLU A 84 -11.52 11.00 -8.74
N LYS A 85 -10.93 9.98 -9.34
CA LYS A 85 -11.71 9.06 -10.19
C LYS A 85 -12.60 8.17 -9.34
N PRO A 86 -13.88 7.99 -9.75
CA PRO A 86 -14.82 7.17 -8.95
C PRO A 86 -14.32 5.76 -8.67
N LEU A 87 -13.67 5.13 -9.64
CA LEU A 87 -13.13 3.79 -9.43
C LEU A 87 -12.07 3.76 -8.35
N SER A 88 -11.16 4.74 -8.38
CA SER A 88 -10.10 4.83 -7.37
C SER A 88 -10.66 5.04 -5.98
N MET A 89 -11.64 5.93 -5.85
CA MET A 89 -12.29 6.19 -4.57
C MET A 89 -12.99 4.95 -4.04
N LYS A 90 -13.64 4.20 -4.93
CA LYS A 90 -14.32 2.97 -4.55
C LYS A 90 -13.35 1.92 -4.03
N LEU A 91 -12.21 1.76 -4.71
CA LEU A 91 -11.20 0.78 -4.31
C LEU A 91 -10.52 1.17 -2.99
N LEU A 92 -10.25 2.45 -2.81
CA LEU A 92 -9.65 2.93 -1.56
C LEU A 92 -10.62 2.76 -0.39
N ASP A 93 -11.90 3.04 -0.61
CA ASP A 93 -12.91 2.84 0.43
C ASP A 93 -13.06 1.36 0.79
N MET A 94 -12.98 0.49 -0.21
CA MET A 94 -13.00 -0.96 0.02
C MET A 94 -11.82 -1.39 0.88
N SER A 95 -10.63 -0.89 0.58
CA SER A 95 -9.42 -1.19 1.34
C SER A 95 -9.56 -0.72 2.78
N ARG A 96 -10.00 0.53 2.96
CA ARG A 96 -10.17 1.10 4.29
C ARG A 96 -11.16 0.29 5.13
N THR A 97 -12.29 -0.04 4.54
CA THR A 97 -13.32 -0.84 5.21
C THR A 97 -12.79 -2.22 5.60
N TYR A 98 -12.08 -2.86 4.68
CA TYR A 98 -11.47 -4.17 4.94
C TYR A 98 -10.56 -4.12 6.16
N TRP A 99 -9.66 -3.15 6.19
CA TRP A 99 -8.67 -3.07 7.28
C TRP A 99 -9.30 -2.68 8.61
N LEU A 100 -10.34 -1.82 8.59
CA LEU A 100 -11.08 -1.50 9.81
C LEU A 100 -11.74 -2.75 10.39
N ARG A 101 -12.28 -3.62 9.54
CA ARG A 101 -12.88 -4.88 9.99
C ARG A 101 -11.83 -5.84 10.54
N HIS A 102 -10.58 -5.65 10.20
CA HIS A 102 -9.47 -6.46 10.70
C HIS A 102 -8.71 -5.73 11.81
N SER A 103 -9.36 -4.77 12.45
CA SER A 103 -8.84 -4.04 13.62
C SER A 103 -7.62 -3.15 13.31
N VAL A 104 -7.47 -2.72 12.07
CA VAL A 104 -6.42 -1.78 11.69
C VAL A 104 -7.04 -0.42 11.49
N SER A 105 -6.74 0.53 12.39
CA SER A 105 -7.27 1.89 12.30
C SER A 105 -6.29 2.86 11.67
N ASP A 106 -5.00 2.53 11.65
CA ASP A 106 -3.97 3.40 11.06
C ASP A 106 -3.85 3.13 9.56
N TRP A 107 -4.79 3.66 8.83
CA TRP A 107 -4.90 3.51 7.38
C TRP A 107 -4.77 4.89 6.73
N GLY A 108 -3.97 5.00 5.68
CA GLY A 108 -3.79 6.28 5.02
C GLY A 108 -3.43 6.13 3.55
N ILE A 109 -3.44 7.27 2.86
CA ILE A 109 -3.17 7.37 1.44
C ILE A 109 -1.86 8.14 1.25
N VAL A 110 -1.01 7.63 0.35
CA VAL A 110 0.25 8.27 -0.04
C VAL A 110 0.09 8.78 -1.47
N VAL A 111 0.35 10.04 -1.68
CA VAL A 111 0.28 10.65 -3.00
C VAL A 111 1.67 11.11 -3.44
N ASP A 112 1.80 11.44 -4.70
CA ASP A 112 3.08 11.87 -5.26
C ASP A 112 3.51 13.23 -4.71
N ALA A 113 4.74 13.29 -4.21
CA ALA A 113 5.30 14.48 -3.61
C ALA A 113 5.50 15.61 -4.62
N ALA A 114 5.59 15.27 -5.88
CA ALA A 114 5.77 16.26 -6.95
C ALA A 114 4.60 17.23 -7.07
N GLU A 115 3.49 16.90 -6.43
CA GLU A 115 2.30 17.75 -6.45
C GLU A 115 2.37 18.94 -5.49
N GLU A 116 3.36 18.99 -4.68
CA GLU A 116 3.51 20.08 -3.72
C GLU A 116 3.87 21.40 -4.38
#